data_d0a4af33cd4138649ceb35d2700c0895
#
_entry.id   d0a4af33cd4138649ceb35d2700c0895
#
_cell.length_a   1.000
_cell.length_b   1.000
_cell.length_c   1.000
_cell.angle_alpha   90.00
_cell.angle_beta   90.00
_cell.angle_gamma   90.00
#
_symmetry.space_group_name_H-M   'P 1'
#
loop_
_entity.id
_entity.type
_entity.pdbx_description
1 polymer ?
#
loop_
_entity_poly.entity_id
_entity_poly.type
_entity_poly.pdbx_seq_one_letter_code
_entity_poly.pdbx_strand_id
1 'polypeptide(L)'
;VSPCFHAGPPNLEGEETTRIAPEDYYGPIILYQRFVAEHEDLLHPATPISQVGLVYPRRAERLSEEDYLDALKRISEWLEDAHVLYDLLFDDQLTERADEFPTLILPDIRRLGDAEIAAVKRHVDAGGALVVAGATGTMDAEGGKREQDPLFARSAGSVFRWQSSDWQPESTVLRMLPGEPEMPVYPHLPDSREGQALIAKLEDMCDGFWLRTDAPWSVRTRVWRAEETAAIPVHWINYRQDEDAAMETPIPVGPIRADLLLPDDTRVDRVEWVYPEMKKPLVLAHKVVDGRVSFEIPRLIVYGISVIRLK
;
A
#
# COMPACT_ATOMS: atom_id res chain seq x y z
N VAL A 1 5.99 -0.21 16.47
CA VAL A 1 5.85 1.21 16.12
C VAL A 1 5.15 1.88 17.28
N SER A 2 5.88 2.65 18.07
CA SER A 2 5.30 3.41 19.18
C SER A 2 4.63 4.66 18.56
N PRO A 3 3.31 4.84 18.68
CA PRO A 3 2.70 6.08 18.25
C PRO A 3 3.23 7.20 19.14
N CYS A 4 4.01 8.11 18.56
CA CYS A 4 4.37 9.35 19.23
C CYS A 4 3.14 10.25 19.30
N PHE A 5 2.32 10.07 20.32
CA PHE A 5 1.30 11.07 20.64
C PHE A 5 1.97 12.22 21.39
N HIS A 6 2.12 13.34 20.72
CA HIS A 6 2.32 14.61 21.39
C HIS A 6 0.96 15.05 21.98
N ALA A 7 0.57 14.42 23.08
CA ALA A 7 -0.56 14.86 23.86
C ALA A 7 -0.09 15.93 24.86
N GLY A 8 0.32 17.09 24.33
CA GLY A 8 0.25 18.31 25.13
C GLY A 8 -1.15 18.88 24.99
N PRO A 9 -1.81 19.31 26.08
CA PRO A 9 -3.06 20.06 25.93
C PRO A 9 -2.75 21.29 25.05
N PRO A 10 -3.59 21.60 24.05
CA PRO A 10 -3.42 22.85 23.32
C PRO A 10 -3.58 23.98 24.33
N ASN A 11 -2.51 24.72 24.57
CA ASN A 11 -2.56 26.00 25.26
C ASN A 11 -3.23 27.03 24.32
N LEU A 12 -4.53 26.89 24.15
CA LEU A 12 -5.37 27.90 23.53
C LEU A 12 -5.90 28.79 24.63
N GLU A 13 -5.14 29.81 24.97
CA GLU A 13 -5.67 30.94 25.76
C GLU A 13 -6.72 31.63 24.90
N GLY A 14 -8.01 31.50 25.25
CA GLY A 14 -9.04 32.42 24.81
C GLY A 14 -10.30 31.87 24.14
N GLU A 15 -10.46 30.58 23.90
CA GLU A 15 -11.75 30.04 23.43
C GLU A 15 -12.32 29.03 24.44
N GLU A 16 -13.65 29.05 24.63
CA GLU A 16 -14.36 28.00 25.35
C GLU A 16 -14.15 26.66 24.62
N THR A 17 -13.03 26.00 24.89
CA THR A 17 -12.80 24.65 24.44
C THR A 17 -13.81 23.76 25.14
N THR A 18 -14.72 23.20 24.39
CA THR A 18 -15.53 22.07 24.81
C THR A 18 -14.54 21.03 25.35
N ARG A 19 -14.45 20.87 26.67
CA ARG A 19 -13.54 19.91 27.30
C ARG A 19 -14.04 18.53 26.91
N ILE A 20 -13.42 17.91 25.94
CA ILE A 20 -13.61 16.49 25.66
C ILE A 20 -13.17 15.77 26.95
N ALA A 21 -14.06 15.00 27.55
CA ALA A 21 -13.71 14.24 28.73
C ALA A 21 -12.55 13.32 28.41
N PRO A 22 -11.55 13.14 29.31
CA PRO A 22 -10.41 12.25 29.05
C PRO A 22 -10.82 10.86 28.61
N GLU A 23 -11.88 10.31 29.12
CA GLU A 23 -12.45 9.03 28.72
C GLU A 23 -12.91 8.98 27.25
N ASP A 24 -13.46 10.07 26.73
CA ASP A 24 -13.89 10.16 25.32
C ASP A 24 -12.71 10.27 24.36
N TYR A 25 -11.60 10.84 24.82
CA TYR A 25 -10.38 10.97 24.03
C TYR A 25 -9.51 9.72 24.10
N TYR A 26 -9.29 9.16 25.29
CA TYR A 26 -8.42 8.00 25.50
C TYR A 26 -9.13 6.65 25.29
N GLY A 27 -10.43 6.60 25.38
CA GLY A 27 -11.20 5.37 25.23
C GLY A 27 -10.91 4.61 23.93
N PRO A 28 -10.99 5.24 22.76
CA PRO A 28 -10.63 4.61 21.49
C PRO A 28 -9.17 4.17 21.44
N ILE A 29 -8.23 4.99 21.91
CA ILE A 29 -6.80 4.66 21.92
C ILE A 29 -6.55 3.39 22.75
N ILE A 30 -7.10 3.33 23.96
CA ILE A 30 -6.97 2.17 24.87
C ILE A 30 -7.59 0.92 24.22
N LEU A 31 -8.73 1.06 23.57
CA LEU A 31 -9.41 -0.04 22.88
C LEU A 31 -8.51 -0.64 21.78
N TYR A 32 -7.93 0.20 20.93
CA TYR A 32 -7.06 -0.26 19.85
C TYR A 32 -5.73 -0.83 20.36
N GLN A 33 -5.12 -0.21 21.38
CA GLN A 33 -3.91 -0.75 21.99
C GLN A 33 -4.15 -2.13 22.63
N ARG A 34 -5.28 -2.31 23.29
CA ARG A 34 -5.68 -3.63 23.84
C ARG A 34 -5.89 -4.64 22.74
N PHE A 35 -6.58 -4.27 21.66
CA PHE A 35 -6.78 -5.14 20.50
C PHE A 35 -5.45 -5.58 19.89
N VAL A 36 -4.51 -4.67 19.70
CA VAL A 36 -3.17 -4.99 19.19
C VAL A 36 -2.44 -5.96 20.13
N ALA A 37 -2.48 -5.73 21.44
CA ALA A 37 -1.84 -6.60 22.43
C ALA A 37 -2.48 -8.00 22.48
N GLU A 38 -3.82 -8.09 22.34
CA GLU A 38 -4.55 -9.37 22.32
C GLU A 38 -4.32 -10.19 21.03
N HIS A 39 -3.84 -9.54 19.95
CA HIS A 39 -3.62 -10.17 18.63
C HIS A 39 -2.17 -9.99 18.15
N GLU A 40 -1.22 -9.81 19.07
CA GLU A 40 0.20 -9.62 18.75
C GLU A 40 0.76 -10.77 17.92
N ASP A 41 0.29 -11.99 18.15
CA ASP A 41 0.65 -13.20 17.41
C ASP A 41 0.28 -13.17 15.91
N LEU A 42 -0.67 -12.31 15.52
CA LEU A 42 -1.04 -12.07 14.12
C LEU A 42 -0.24 -10.94 13.47
N LEU A 43 0.39 -10.11 14.30
CA LEU A 43 1.04 -8.86 13.87
C LEU A 43 2.56 -8.99 13.86
N HIS A 44 3.13 -9.83 14.73
CA HIS A 44 4.58 -9.94 14.87
C HIS A 44 5.00 -11.30 15.48
N PRO A 45 6.02 -11.98 14.91
CA PRO A 45 6.64 -11.70 13.62
C PRO A 45 5.73 -12.02 12.44
N ALA A 46 5.78 -11.18 11.42
CA ALA A 46 4.98 -11.38 10.22
C ALA A 46 5.72 -10.90 8.97
N THR A 47 5.55 -11.65 7.86
CA THR A 47 6.14 -11.32 6.56
C THR A 47 5.06 -10.81 5.60
N PRO A 48 5.27 -9.68 4.89
CA PRO A 48 4.29 -9.18 3.95
C PRO A 48 4.11 -10.15 2.77
N ILE A 49 2.85 -10.31 2.34
CA ILE A 49 2.51 -10.98 1.09
C ILE A 49 2.27 -9.91 0.04
N SER A 50 3.21 -9.73 -0.88
CA SER A 50 3.21 -8.65 -1.86
C SER A 50 3.51 -9.17 -3.25
N GLN A 51 2.70 -8.75 -4.22
CA GLN A 51 2.82 -9.09 -5.63
C GLN A 51 3.72 -8.09 -6.36
N VAL A 52 3.79 -6.85 -5.86
CA VAL A 52 4.49 -5.75 -6.50
C VAL A 52 5.56 -5.20 -5.57
N GLY A 53 6.79 -5.08 -6.07
CA GLY A 53 7.86 -4.30 -5.45
C GLY A 53 7.85 -2.88 -6.02
N LEU A 54 7.42 -1.90 -5.21
CA LEU A 54 7.46 -0.49 -5.56
C LEU A 54 8.79 0.11 -5.08
N VAL A 55 9.63 0.53 -6.02
CA VAL A 55 10.99 0.97 -5.69
C VAL A 55 10.99 2.40 -5.16
N TYR A 56 11.52 2.58 -3.95
CA TYR A 56 11.69 3.88 -3.30
C TYR A 56 13.06 4.48 -3.67
N PRO A 57 13.14 5.71 -4.18
CA PRO A 57 14.36 6.36 -4.63
C PRO A 57 15.20 6.94 -3.47
N ARG A 58 15.71 6.10 -2.58
CA ARG A 58 16.47 6.52 -1.37
C ARG A 58 17.75 7.29 -1.71
N ARG A 59 18.36 7.03 -2.88
CA ARG A 59 19.53 7.78 -3.33
C ARG A 59 19.18 9.23 -3.68
N ALA A 60 18.04 9.45 -4.36
CA ALA A 60 17.55 10.79 -4.67
C ALA A 60 17.19 11.57 -3.40
N GLU A 61 16.58 10.90 -2.42
CA GLU A 61 16.30 11.47 -1.10
C GLU A 61 17.57 11.97 -0.41
N ARG A 62 18.62 11.13 -0.35
CA ARG A 62 19.92 11.48 0.27
C ARG A 62 20.62 12.65 -0.41
N LEU A 63 20.37 12.84 -1.70
CA LEU A 63 20.93 13.94 -2.50
C LEU A 63 20.03 15.18 -2.51
N SER A 64 18.88 15.13 -1.85
CA SER A 64 17.87 16.22 -1.81
C SER A 64 17.46 16.66 -3.23
N GLU A 65 17.28 15.71 -4.14
CA GLU A 65 16.76 15.99 -5.48
C GLU A 65 15.31 16.47 -5.38
N GLU A 66 14.93 17.44 -6.20
CA GLU A 66 13.55 17.92 -6.27
C GLU A 66 12.65 16.88 -6.96
N ASP A 67 11.38 16.83 -6.56
CA ASP A 67 10.30 16.04 -7.16
C ASP A 67 10.51 14.50 -7.16
N TYR A 68 11.49 14.01 -6.42
CA TYR A 68 11.85 12.58 -6.43
C TYR A 68 10.75 11.65 -5.89
N LEU A 69 9.80 12.17 -5.12
CA LEU A 69 8.70 11.39 -4.54
C LEU A 69 7.36 11.51 -5.30
N ASP A 70 7.23 12.43 -6.25
CA ASP A 70 5.94 12.69 -6.88
C ASP A 70 5.38 11.47 -7.60
N ALA A 71 6.19 10.81 -8.38
CA ALA A 71 5.81 9.58 -9.05
C ALA A 71 5.50 8.45 -8.07
N LEU A 72 6.33 8.30 -7.03
CA LEU A 72 6.15 7.29 -6.00
C LEU A 72 4.82 7.49 -5.26
N LYS A 73 4.56 8.70 -4.76
CA LYS A 73 3.33 9.03 -4.01
C LYS A 73 2.09 8.73 -4.85
N ARG A 74 2.08 9.17 -6.09
CA ARG A 74 0.97 8.96 -7.01
C ARG A 74 0.71 7.49 -7.31
N ILE A 75 1.77 6.76 -7.66
CA ILE A 75 1.63 5.33 -7.95
C ILE A 75 1.21 4.55 -6.69
N SER A 76 1.80 4.84 -5.53
CA SER A 76 1.40 4.17 -4.29
C SER A 76 -0.07 4.42 -3.93
N GLU A 77 -0.56 5.65 -4.12
CA GLU A 77 -1.98 5.99 -3.92
C GLU A 77 -2.90 5.12 -4.82
N TRP A 78 -2.59 5.04 -6.11
CA TRP A 78 -3.39 4.23 -7.03
C TRP A 78 -3.31 2.72 -6.76
N LEU A 79 -2.14 2.22 -6.33
CA LEU A 79 -2.01 0.83 -5.89
C LEU A 79 -2.86 0.55 -4.65
N GLU A 80 -2.88 1.49 -3.69
CA GLU A 80 -3.72 1.38 -2.50
C GLU A 80 -5.20 1.47 -2.82
N ASP A 81 -5.61 2.40 -3.69
CA ASP A 81 -6.99 2.56 -4.14
C ASP A 81 -7.51 1.32 -4.88
N ALA A 82 -6.63 0.64 -5.61
CA ALA A 82 -6.92 -0.61 -6.33
C ALA A 82 -6.73 -1.87 -5.48
N HIS A 83 -6.36 -1.75 -4.21
CA HIS A 83 -6.06 -2.87 -3.31
C HIS A 83 -4.96 -3.82 -3.80
N VAL A 84 -4.02 -3.31 -4.60
CA VAL A 84 -2.87 -4.07 -5.07
C VAL A 84 -1.92 -4.32 -3.92
N LEU A 85 -1.55 -5.57 -3.68
CA LEU A 85 -0.60 -5.93 -2.64
C LEU A 85 0.82 -5.57 -3.08
N TYR A 86 1.40 -4.53 -2.49
CA TYR A 86 2.76 -4.09 -2.77
C TYR A 86 3.58 -3.90 -1.49
N ASP A 87 4.89 -3.97 -1.62
CA ASP A 87 5.87 -3.60 -0.59
C ASP A 87 6.85 -2.59 -1.16
N LEU A 88 7.45 -1.78 -0.28
CA LEU A 88 8.47 -0.82 -0.65
C LEU A 88 9.86 -1.50 -0.67
N LEU A 89 10.55 -1.31 -1.79
CA LEU A 89 11.91 -1.79 -2.00
C LEU A 89 12.81 -0.59 -2.26
N PHE A 90 13.85 -0.39 -1.46
CA PHE A 90 14.79 0.70 -1.73
C PHE A 90 15.63 0.42 -2.98
N ASP A 91 16.00 1.49 -3.71
CA ASP A 91 16.80 1.40 -4.93
C ASP A 91 18.12 0.61 -4.73
N ASP A 92 18.78 0.78 -3.58
CA ASP A 92 20.00 0.05 -3.24
C ASP A 92 19.79 -1.41 -2.79
N GLN A 93 18.52 -1.83 -2.55
CA GLN A 93 18.16 -3.22 -2.26
C GLN A 93 17.80 -4.03 -3.52
N LEU A 94 17.70 -3.40 -4.69
CA LEU A 94 17.38 -4.09 -5.96
C LEU A 94 18.30 -5.27 -6.25
N THR A 95 19.56 -5.17 -5.89
CA THR A 95 20.56 -6.24 -6.13
C THR A 95 20.28 -7.52 -5.35
N GLU A 96 19.59 -7.40 -4.21
CA GLU A 96 19.33 -8.49 -3.26
C GLU A 96 17.88 -8.97 -3.32
N ARG A 97 16.93 -8.06 -3.52
CA ARG A 97 15.51 -8.32 -3.31
C ARG A 97 14.63 -8.23 -4.56
N ALA A 98 15.18 -7.85 -5.72
CA ALA A 98 14.37 -7.72 -6.94
C ALA A 98 13.57 -8.98 -7.28
N ASP A 99 14.15 -10.16 -7.04
CA ASP A 99 13.58 -11.46 -7.36
C ASP A 99 12.51 -11.93 -6.34
N GLU A 100 12.29 -11.19 -5.25
CA GLU A 100 11.22 -11.47 -4.27
C GLU A 100 9.82 -11.15 -4.83
N PHE A 101 9.74 -10.30 -5.86
CA PHE A 101 8.48 -9.78 -6.40
C PHE A 101 8.25 -10.27 -7.82
N PRO A 102 7.06 -10.77 -8.16
CA PRO A 102 6.69 -11.05 -9.55
C PRO A 102 6.77 -9.84 -10.47
N THR A 103 6.52 -8.64 -9.91
CA THR A 103 6.47 -7.38 -10.66
C THR A 103 7.23 -6.29 -9.93
N LEU A 104 8.03 -5.53 -10.66
CA LEU A 104 8.70 -4.33 -10.15
C LEU A 104 8.11 -3.07 -10.78
N ILE A 105 7.99 -2.00 -9.99
CA ILE A 105 7.66 -0.65 -10.46
C ILE A 105 8.79 0.30 -10.05
N LEU A 106 9.39 0.96 -11.03
CA LEU A 106 10.42 1.98 -10.85
C LEU A 106 9.83 3.37 -11.17
N PRO A 107 9.40 4.13 -10.14
CA PRO A 107 8.70 5.41 -10.31
C PRO A 107 9.68 6.58 -10.46
N ASP A 108 10.06 6.95 -11.69
CA ASP A 108 10.97 8.06 -12.02
C ASP A 108 12.31 8.04 -11.26
N ILE A 109 12.89 6.87 -11.10
CA ILE A 109 14.19 6.68 -10.43
C ILE A 109 15.31 7.02 -11.40
N ARG A 110 15.66 8.29 -11.52
CA ARG A 110 16.60 8.82 -12.51
C ARG A 110 18.00 8.22 -12.36
N ARG A 111 18.46 8.04 -11.10
CA ARG A 111 19.79 7.51 -10.78
C ARG A 111 19.73 6.03 -10.43
N LEU A 112 20.34 5.21 -11.27
CA LEU A 112 20.54 3.78 -11.01
C LEU A 112 21.99 3.41 -11.33
N GLY A 113 22.65 2.70 -10.45
CA GLY A 113 23.97 2.13 -10.69
C GLY A 113 23.90 0.93 -11.63
N ASP A 114 25.05 0.51 -12.14
CA ASP A 114 25.11 -0.62 -13.08
C ASP A 114 24.71 -1.94 -12.44
N ALA A 115 24.95 -2.10 -11.13
CA ALA A 115 24.57 -3.29 -10.38
C ALA A 115 23.03 -3.39 -10.24
N GLU A 116 22.35 -2.27 -9.91
CA GLU A 116 20.91 -2.19 -9.82
C GLU A 116 20.25 -2.44 -11.19
N ILE A 117 20.79 -1.84 -12.26
CA ILE A 117 20.34 -2.09 -13.64
C ILE A 117 20.50 -3.57 -14.02
N ALA A 118 21.64 -4.18 -13.68
CA ALA A 118 21.85 -5.60 -13.91
C ALA A 118 20.88 -6.48 -13.14
N ALA A 119 20.50 -6.09 -11.91
CA ALA A 119 19.50 -6.79 -11.11
C ALA A 119 18.10 -6.72 -11.74
N VAL A 120 17.68 -5.52 -12.17
CA VAL A 120 16.40 -5.33 -12.87
C VAL A 120 16.36 -6.15 -14.17
N LYS A 121 17.46 -6.18 -14.94
CA LYS A 121 17.54 -7.01 -16.15
C LYS A 121 17.42 -8.50 -15.85
N ARG A 122 18.12 -9.00 -14.82
CA ARG A 122 17.99 -10.42 -14.41
C ARG A 122 16.56 -10.76 -14.05
N HIS A 123 15.88 -9.91 -13.27
CA HIS A 123 14.49 -10.06 -12.92
C HIS A 123 13.60 -10.22 -14.18
N VAL A 124 13.75 -9.33 -15.16
CA VAL A 124 12.98 -9.38 -16.41
C VAL A 124 13.36 -10.61 -17.25
N ASP A 125 14.64 -10.96 -17.34
CA ASP A 125 15.12 -12.13 -18.09
C ASP A 125 14.64 -13.44 -17.47
N ALA A 126 14.41 -13.45 -16.16
CA ALA A 126 13.80 -14.57 -15.44
C ALA A 126 12.26 -14.66 -15.63
N GLY A 127 11.65 -13.71 -16.37
CA GLY A 127 10.21 -13.69 -16.65
C GLY A 127 9.41 -12.72 -15.77
N GLY A 128 10.06 -11.98 -14.88
CA GLY A 128 9.43 -10.94 -14.05
C GLY A 128 8.87 -9.79 -14.90
N ALA A 129 7.82 -9.15 -14.39
CA ALA A 129 7.23 -7.98 -15.03
C ALA A 129 7.87 -6.69 -14.51
N LEU A 130 7.99 -5.68 -15.38
CA LEU A 130 8.62 -4.41 -15.07
C LEU A 130 7.80 -3.23 -15.58
N VAL A 131 7.44 -2.32 -14.68
CA VAL A 131 6.91 -0.99 -15.02
C VAL A 131 7.98 0.06 -14.78
N VAL A 132 8.27 0.86 -15.78
CA VAL A 132 9.26 1.95 -15.72
C VAL A 132 8.55 3.27 -15.97
N ALA A 133 8.52 4.16 -14.99
CA ALA A 133 7.94 5.49 -15.13
C ALA A 133 9.02 6.57 -15.31
N GLY A 134 8.64 7.65 -15.98
CA GLY A 134 9.45 8.86 -16.10
C GLY A 134 10.84 8.64 -16.71
N ALA A 135 11.82 9.35 -16.16
CA ALA A 135 13.21 9.36 -16.60
C ALA A 135 14.10 8.31 -15.88
N THR A 136 13.50 7.19 -15.45
CA THR A 136 14.21 6.13 -14.72
C THR A 136 15.44 5.64 -15.48
N GLY A 137 16.57 5.56 -14.77
CA GLY A 137 17.83 5.00 -15.29
C GLY A 137 18.59 5.91 -16.25
N THR A 138 18.17 7.16 -16.44
CA THR A 138 18.85 8.11 -17.35
C THR A 138 20.20 8.60 -16.83
N MET A 139 20.49 8.39 -15.55
CA MET A 139 21.76 8.74 -14.91
C MET A 139 22.37 7.51 -14.23
N ASP A 140 23.70 7.50 -14.13
CA ASP A 140 24.41 6.55 -13.27
C ASP A 140 24.28 6.93 -11.77
N ALA A 141 24.90 6.14 -10.89
CA ALA A 141 24.86 6.37 -9.46
C ALA A 141 25.44 7.72 -9.04
N GLU A 142 26.45 8.21 -9.75
CA GLU A 142 27.16 9.47 -9.53
C GLU A 142 26.46 10.68 -10.18
N GLY A 143 25.45 10.44 -11.03
CA GLY A 143 24.69 11.47 -11.75
C GLY A 143 25.23 11.77 -13.14
N GLY A 144 26.13 10.97 -13.66
CA GLY A 144 26.54 11.02 -15.04
C GLY A 144 25.40 10.62 -15.97
N LYS A 145 25.10 11.46 -16.97
CA LYS A 145 24.02 11.17 -17.92
C LYS A 145 24.39 9.99 -18.81
N ARG A 146 23.47 9.03 -18.94
CA ARG A 146 23.63 7.90 -19.86
C ARG A 146 23.23 8.30 -21.27
N GLU A 147 24.03 7.86 -22.27
CA GLU A 147 23.73 8.10 -23.69
C GLU A 147 22.57 7.23 -24.20
N GLN A 148 22.38 6.06 -23.61
CA GLN A 148 21.35 5.10 -24.00
C GLN A 148 20.54 4.68 -22.77
N ASP A 149 19.25 4.35 -23.01
CA ASP A 149 18.40 3.78 -22.00
C ASP A 149 18.86 2.35 -21.64
N PRO A 150 19.33 2.11 -20.41
CA PRO A 150 19.90 0.82 -20.05
C PRO A 150 18.84 -0.27 -19.88
N LEU A 151 17.56 0.07 -19.70
CA LEU A 151 16.48 -0.87 -19.39
C LEU A 151 15.73 -1.38 -20.65
N PHE A 152 16.05 -0.85 -21.85
CA PHE A 152 15.33 -1.15 -23.09
C PHE A 152 16.01 -2.13 -24.06
N ALA A 153 17.17 -2.66 -23.73
CA ALA A 153 17.84 -3.63 -24.60
C ALA A 153 17.27 -5.04 -24.40
N ARG A 154 16.36 -5.46 -25.31
CA ARG A 154 15.89 -6.85 -25.52
C ARG A 154 15.71 -7.66 -24.23
N SER A 155 14.54 -7.55 -23.61
CA SER A 155 14.16 -8.40 -22.50
C SER A 155 13.11 -9.43 -22.92
N ALA A 156 13.20 -10.62 -22.35
CA ALA A 156 12.26 -11.71 -22.58
C ALA A 156 10.95 -11.53 -21.79
N GLY A 157 10.97 -10.72 -20.75
CA GLY A 157 9.83 -10.47 -19.87
C GLY A 157 8.92 -9.32 -20.31
N SER A 158 7.86 -9.10 -19.58
CA SER A 158 6.89 -8.03 -19.82
C SER A 158 7.43 -6.70 -19.28
N VAL A 159 7.80 -5.78 -20.16
CA VAL A 159 8.26 -4.44 -19.79
C VAL A 159 7.27 -3.40 -20.30
N PHE A 160 6.78 -2.57 -19.41
CA PHE A 160 5.90 -1.46 -19.72
C PHE A 160 6.57 -0.14 -19.32
N ARG A 161 6.75 0.76 -20.28
CA ARG A 161 7.25 2.11 -20.01
C ARG A 161 6.11 3.10 -20.02
N TRP A 162 5.94 3.75 -18.90
CA TRP A 162 5.08 4.90 -18.78
C TRP A 162 5.84 6.17 -19.18
N GLN A 163 5.42 6.82 -20.25
CA GLN A 163 6.08 8.02 -20.73
C GLN A 163 5.65 9.26 -19.95
N SER A 164 6.61 10.08 -19.60
CA SER A 164 6.39 11.31 -18.81
C SER A 164 5.62 12.42 -19.53
N SER A 165 5.37 12.31 -20.83
CA SER A 165 4.51 13.26 -21.57
C SER A 165 3.04 13.18 -21.12
N ASP A 166 2.64 12.05 -20.58
CA ASP A 166 1.30 11.84 -20.02
C ASP A 166 1.23 12.19 -18.53
N TRP A 167 2.38 12.55 -17.97
CA TRP A 167 2.61 12.79 -16.55
C TRP A 167 2.44 14.28 -16.21
N GLN A 168 1.32 14.88 -16.61
CA GLN A 168 0.94 16.20 -16.10
C GLN A 168 0.14 16.00 -14.81
N PRO A 169 0.60 16.53 -13.67
CA PRO A 169 -0.21 16.47 -12.47
C PRO A 169 -1.46 17.32 -12.66
N GLU A 170 -2.62 16.70 -12.76
CA GLU A 170 -3.86 17.37 -12.39
C GLU A 170 -3.82 17.53 -10.87
N SER A 171 -2.96 18.42 -10.39
CA SER A 171 -2.84 18.65 -8.96
C SER A 171 -3.96 19.59 -8.51
N THR A 172 -4.90 19.03 -7.76
CA THR A 172 -5.71 19.85 -6.88
C THR A 172 -4.82 20.29 -5.72
N VAL A 173 -4.67 21.58 -5.53
CA VAL A 173 -3.84 22.12 -4.44
C VAL A 173 -4.68 22.21 -3.17
N LEU A 174 -4.33 21.42 -2.16
CA LEU A 174 -4.93 21.53 -0.84
C LEU A 174 -4.12 22.52 -0.01
N ARG A 175 -4.75 23.64 0.38
CA ARG A 175 -4.18 24.57 1.37
C ARG A 175 -4.63 24.13 2.75
N MET A 176 -3.74 23.56 3.52
CA MET A 176 -4.06 23.12 4.88
C MET A 176 -4.23 24.31 5.83
N LEU A 177 -3.39 25.36 5.73
CA LEU A 177 -3.47 26.59 6.53
C LEU A 177 -2.97 27.79 5.73
N PRO A 178 -3.40 29.02 6.03
CA PRO A 178 -2.86 30.22 5.40
C PRO A 178 -1.37 30.37 5.68
N GLY A 179 -0.54 30.35 4.62
CA GLY A 179 0.91 30.50 4.70
C GLY A 179 1.72 29.22 4.69
N GLU A 180 1.08 28.06 4.67
CA GLU A 180 1.78 26.79 4.43
C GLU A 180 2.03 26.54 2.93
N PRO A 181 3.09 25.81 2.59
CA PRO A 181 3.35 25.43 1.21
C PRO A 181 2.19 24.58 0.67
N GLU A 182 1.78 24.85 -0.56
CA GLU A 182 0.76 24.07 -1.25
C GLU A 182 1.26 22.65 -1.44
N MET A 183 0.53 21.66 -0.88
CA MET A 183 0.82 20.26 -1.14
C MET A 183 0.00 19.79 -2.34
N PRO A 184 0.61 19.12 -3.32
CA PRO A 184 -0.13 18.53 -4.42
C PRO A 184 -1.01 17.40 -3.88
N VAL A 185 -2.30 17.47 -4.18
CA VAL A 185 -3.25 16.37 -3.97
C VAL A 185 -3.47 15.71 -5.32
N TYR A 186 -3.21 14.42 -5.38
CA TYR A 186 -3.42 13.64 -6.59
C TYR A 186 -4.85 13.09 -6.61
N PRO A 187 -5.50 13.02 -7.79
CA PRO A 187 -6.82 12.44 -7.88
C PRO A 187 -6.75 10.95 -7.52
N HIS A 188 -7.72 10.50 -6.72
CA HIS A 188 -7.91 9.09 -6.44
C HIS A 188 -8.19 8.29 -7.71
N LEU A 189 -7.96 6.99 -7.66
CA LEU A 189 -8.07 6.10 -8.81
C LEU A 189 -9.41 6.25 -9.57
N PRO A 190 -10.58 6.37 -8.94
CA PRO A 190 -11.85 6.55 -9.68
C PRO A 190 -11.89 7.79 -10.57
N ASP A 191 -11.17 8.84 -10.18
CA ASP A 191 -11.13 10.14 -10.86
C ASP A 191 -9.89 10.32 -11.75
N SER A 192 -8.98 9.35 -11.75
CA SER A 192 -7.72 9.37 -12.52
C SER A 192 -7.76 8.42 -13.71
N ARG A 193 -7.83 8.96 -14.92
CA ARG A 193 -7.71 8.15 -16.15
C ARG A 193 -6.33 7.49 -16.28
N GLU A 194 -5.29 8.19 -15.86
CA GLU A 194 -3.92 7.69 -15.88
C GLU A 194 -3.75 6.54 -14.89
N GLY A 195 -4.25 6.71 -13.67
CA GLY A 195 -4.24 5.66 -12.66
C GLY A 195 -5.00 4.41 -13.12
N GLN A 196 -6.20 4.58 -13.67
CA GLN A 196 -6.99 3.48 -14.21
C GLN A 196 -6.25 2.73 -15.34
N ALA A 197 -5.59 3.46 -16.24
CA ALA A 197 -4.80 2.86 -17.33
C ALA A 197 -3.58 2.09 -16.79
N LEU A 198 -2.88 2.64 -15.79
CA LEU A 198 -1.77 1.94 -15.13
C LEU A 198 -2.23 0.66 -14.45
N ILE A 199 -3.28 0.74 -13.64
CA ILE A 199 -3.80 -0.42 -12.89
C ILE A 199 -4.30 -1.50 -13.84
N ALA A 200 -5.03 -1.16 -14.90
CA ALA A 200 -5.47 -2.11 -15.91
C ALA A 200 -4.27 -2.80 -16.61
N LYS A 201 -3.22 -2.02 -16.95
CA LYS A 201 -2.02 -2.60 -17.56
C LYS A 201 -1.25 -3.49 -16.58
N LEU A 202 -1.18 -3.09 -15.31
CA LEU A 202 -0.52 -3.86 -14.26
C LEU A 202 -1.26 -5.18 -14.01
N GLU A 203 -2.59 -5.17 -14.00
CA GLU A 203 -3.42 -6.38 -13.84
C GLU A 203 -3.16 -7.39 -14.97
N ASP A 204 -3.08 -6.91 -16.22
CA ASP A 204 -2.73 -7.74 -17.39
C ASP A 204 -1.31 -8.34 -17.26
N MET A 205 -0.34 -7.53 -16.83
CA MET A 205 1.05 -7.98 -16.66
C MET A 205 1.23 -9.00 -15.52
N CYS A 206 0.38 -8.91 -14.49
CA CYS A 206 0.40 -9.76 -13.31
C CYS A 206 -0.45 -11.04 -13.46
N ASP A 207 -1.13 -11.26 -14.59
CA ASP A 207 -2.14 -12.33 -14.75
C ASP A 207 -3.23 -12.26 -13.65
N GLY A 208 -3.64 -11.03 -13.31
CA GLY A 208 -4.60 -10.72 -12.25
C GLY A 208 -3.96 -10.46 -10.90
N PHE A 209 -4.71 -9.75 -10.04
CA PHE A 209 -4.21 -9.43 -8.70
C PHE A 209 -4.43 -10.56 -7.70
N TRP A 210 -3.49 -10.70 -6.77
CA TRP A 210 -3.58 -11.70 -5.71
C TRP A 210 -4.75 -11.44 -4.77
N LEU A 211 -5.02 -10.19 -4.40
CA LEU A 211 -6.23 -9.80 -3.70
C LEU A 211 -7.20 -9.14 -4.69
N ARG A 212 -8.43 -9.66 -4.77
CA ARG A 212 -9.56 -9.07 -5.48
C ARG A 212 -10.65 -8.74 -4.47
N THR A 213 -11.18 -7.52 -4.53
CA THR A 213 -12.20 -7.08 -3.58
C THR A 213 -13.10 -6.02 -4.21
N ASP A 214 -14.33 -5.90 -3.70
CA ASP A 214 -15.26 -4.83 -4.02
C ASP A 214 -15.24 -3.70 -2.95
N ALA A 215 -14.22 -3.68 -2.10
CA ALA A 215 -14.01 -2.60 -1.16
C ALA A 215 -13.87 -1.26 -1.89
N PRO A 216 -14.44 -0.16 -1.38
CA PRO A 216 -14.24 1.15 -1.97
C PRO A 216 -12.77 1.59 -1.82
N TRP A 217 -12.32 2.49 -2.69
CA TRP A 217 -10.96 3.04 -2.69
C TRP A 217 -10.53 3.63 -1.34
N SER A 218 -11.47 4.09 -0.52
CA SER A 218 -11.22 4.61 0.82
C SER A 218 -10.85 3.54 1.85
N VAL A 219 -10.90 2.27 1.49
CA VAL A 219 -10.44 1.15 2.33
C VAL A 219 -9.03 0.77 1.91
N ARG A 220 -8.11 0.69 2.85
CA ARG A 220 -6.74 0.21 2.62
C ARG A 220 -6.58 -1.21 3.09
N THR A 221 -5.79 -1.98 2.38
CA THR A 221 -5.58 -3.40 2.67
C THR A 221 -4.09 -3.75 2.74
N ARG A 222 -3.74 -4.66 3.64
CA ARG A 222 -2.42 -5.30 3.70
C ARG A 222 -2.59 -6.78 4.06
N VAL A 223 -1.80 -7.63 3.45
CA VAL A 223 -1.82 -9.07 3.71
C VAL A 223 -0.46 -9.48 4.24
N TRP A 224 -0.47 -10.27 5.31
CA TRP A 224 0.73 -10.74 5.96
C TRP A 224 0.66 -12.26 6.15
N ARG A 225 1.79 -12.88 6.32
CA ARG A 225 1.91 -14.23 6.85
C ARG A 225 2.41 -14.12 8.28
N ALA A 226 1.60 -14.52 9.24
CA ALA A 226 2.02 -14.63 10.63
C ALA A 226 2.83 -15.92 10.80
N GLU A 227 4.09 -15.79 11.22
CA GLU A 227 5.04 -16.90 11.19
C GLU A 227 4.80 -17.92 12.30
N GLU A 228 4.36 -17.45 13.48
CA GLU A 228 4.16 -18.31 14.65
C GLU A 228 2.77 -18.97 14.71
N THR A 229 1.79 -18.47 14.00
CA THR A 229 0.38 -18.87 14.16
C THR A 229 -0.25 -19.45 12.92
N ALA A 230 0.45 -20.05 12.01
CA ALA A 230 -0.14 -20.68 10.81
C ALA A 230 -1.38 -19.92 10.29
N ALA A 231 -1.24 -18.59 10.09
CA ALA A 231 -2.33 -17.72 9.68
C ALA A 231 -1.89 -16.69 8.63
N ILE A 232 -2.87 -16.27 7.82
CA ILE A 232 -2.71 -15.17 6.88
C ILE A 232 -3.71 -14.07 7.29
N PRO A 233 -3.28 -13.08 8.10
CA PRO A 233 -4.10 -11.91 8.41
C PRO A 233 -4.19 -10.98 7.21
N VAL A 234 -5.41 -10.56 6.88
CA VAL A 234 -5.71 -9.49 5.93
C VAL A 234 -6.22 -8.30 6.73
N HIS A 235 -5.47 -7.22 6.73
CA HIS A 235 -5.80 -5.99 7.43
C HIS A 235 -6.65 -5.10 6.55
N TRP A 236 -7.67 -4.49 7.16
CA TRP A 236 -8.59 -3.58 6.51
C TRP A 236 -8.69 -2.31 7.33
N ILE A 237 -8.45 -1.16 6.70
CA ILE A 237 -8.55 0.16 7.32
C ILE A 237 -9.51 0.99 6.48
N ASN A 238 -10.56 1.50 7.10
CA ASN A 238 -11.53 2.39 6.47
C ASN A 238 -11.21 3.84 6.81
N TYR A 239 -10.88 4.62 5.80
CA TYR A 239 -10.62 6.06 5.92
C TYR A 239 -11.85 6.93 5.62
N ARG A 240 -13.00 6.29 5.33
CA ARG A 240 -14.21 7.03 5.06
C ARG A 240 -14.79 7.62 6.34
N GLN A 241 -14.90 8.93 6.39
CA GLN A 241 -15.44 9.68 7.53
C GLN A 241 -16.37 10.80 7.08
N ASP A 242 -17.17 11.33 8.02
CA ASP A 242 -18.00 12.50 7.81
C ASP A 242 -17.17 13.76 8.09
N GLU A 243 -16.77 14.43 7.03
CA GLU A 243 -15.92 15.64 7.10
C GLU A 243 -16.72 16.90 7.45
N ASP A 244 -18.06 16.85 7.34
CA ASP A 244 -18.94 18.00 7.64
C ASP A 244 -19.29 18.11 9.12
N ALA A 245 -18.94 17.11 9.93
CA ALA A 245 -19.21 17.10 11.36
C ALA A 245 -18.13 17.85 12.14
N ALA A 246 -18.54 18.52 13.23
CA ALA A 246 -17.60 19.17 14.16
C ALA A 246 -16.60 18.15 14.79
N MET A 247 -16.92 16.88 14.74
CA MET A 247 -16.07 15.77 15.11
C MET A 247 -16.20 14.72 14.01
N GLU A 248 -15.09 14.40 13.34
CA GLU A 248 -15.03 13.39 12.29
C GLU A 248 -15.50 12.04 12.81
N THR A 249 -16.52 11.50 12.18
CA THR A 249 -17.11 10.22 12.55
C THR A 249 -16.89 9.20 11.43
N PRO A 250 -16.40 7.99 11.73
CA PRO A 250 -16.25 6.95 10.71
C PRO A 250 -17.59 6.59 10.07
N ILE A 251 -17.64 6.56 8.74
CA ILE A 251 -18.77 6.05 7.99
C ILE A 251 -18.51 4.58 7.68
N PRO A 252 -19.22 3.63 8.30
CA PRO A 252 -18.98 2.21 8.08
C PRO A 252 -19.20 1.80 6.63
N VAL A 253 -18.40 0.85 6.16
CA VAL A 253 -18.53 0.23 4.84
C VAL A 253 -18.81 -1.27 4.97
N GLY A 254 -19.45 -1.85 3.97
CA GLY A 254 -19.76 -3.29 3.89
C GLY A 254 -21.17 -3.56 3.41
N PRO A 255 -21.48 -4.85 3.08
CA PRO A 255 -20.55 -5.95 3.12
C PRO A 255 -19.41 -5.80 2.10
N ILE A 256 -18.22 -6.36 2.39
CA ILE A 256 -17.05 -6.36 1.51
C ILE A 256 -16.71 -7.79 1.13
N ARG A 257 -16.65 -8.08 -0.15
CA ARG A 257 -16.17 -9.36 -0.67
C ARG A 257 -14.68 -9.32 -0.90
N ALA A 258 -14.03 -10.40 -0.53
CA ALA A 258 -12.61 -10.59 -0.75
C ALA A 258 -12.34 -11.97 -1.36
N ASP A 259 -11.39 -12.00 -2.26
CA ASP A 259 -10.91 -13.20 -2.93
C ASP A 259 -9.38 -13.11 -3.00
N LEU A 260 -8.70 -13.91 -2.17
CA LEU A 260 -7.24 -13.88 -2.02
C LEU A 260 -6.61 -15.14 -2.62
N LEU A 261 -5.63 -14.98 -3.50
CA LEU A 261 -4.75 -16.04 -3.94
C LEU A 261 -3.84 -16.45 -2.78
N LEU A 262 -3.89 -17.72 -2.43
CA LEU A 262 -3.08 -18.28 -1.36
C LEU A 262 -1.72 -18.73 -1.90
N PRO A 263 -0.67 -18.70 -1.08
CA PRO A 263 0.58 -19.39 -1.41
C PRO A 263 0.36 -20.86 -1.67
N ASP A 264 1.22 -21.46 -2.50
CA ASP A 264 1.15 -22.88 -2.85
C ASP A 264 1.10 -23.78 -1.61
N ASP A 265 0.42 -24.91 -1.76
CA ASP A 265 0.23 -25.94 -0.71
C ASP A 265 -0.50 -25.46 0.56
N THR A 266 -1.12 -24.28 0.52
CA THR A 266 -1.86 -23.73 1.65
C THR A 266 -3.24 -24.36 1.77
N ARG A 267 -3.58 -24.88 2.98
CA ARG A 267 -4.91 -25.43 3.29
C ARG A 267 -5.60 -24.58 4.35
N VAL A 268 -6.76 -24.05 4.00
CA VAL A 268 -7.57 -23.24 4.92
C VAL A 268 -8.35 -24.15 5.87
N ASP A 269 -8.29 -23.84 7.16
CA ASP A 269 -9.17 -24.43 8.19
C ASP A 269 -10.46 -23.62 8.31
N ARG A 270 -10.32 -22.31 8.58
CA ARG A 270 -11.43 -21.36 8.70
C ARG A 270 -10.99 -19.93 8.45
N VAL A 271 -11.96 -19.05 8.24
CA VAL A 271 -11.75 -17.61 8.16
C VAL A 271 -12.47 -16.93 9.31
N GLU A 272 -11.77 -16.10 10.05
CA GLU A 272 -12.29 -15.35 11.20
C GLU A 272 -12.26 -13.85 10.92
N TRP A 273 -13.26 -13.11 11.39
CA TRP A 273 -13.30 -11.67 11.39
C TRP A 273 -13.13 -11.15 12.81
N VAL A 274 -12.15 -10.28 13.03
CA VAL A 274 -11.87 -9.65 14.32
C VAL A 274 -11.71 -8.14 14.15
N TYR A 275 -12.23 -7.36 15.09
CA TYR A 275 -12.08 -5.91 15.14
C TYR A 275 -12.17 -5.40 16.59
N PRO A 276 -11.66 -4.19 16.89
CA PRO A 276 -11.46 -3.72 18.27
C PRO A 276 -12.69 -3.76 19.18
N GLU A 277 -13.88 -3.49 18.66
CA GLU A 277 -15.13 -3.47 19.44
C GLU A 277 -15.73 -4.86 19.64
N MET A 278 -15.14 -5.90 19.09
CA MET A 278 -15.65 -7.26 19.11
C MET A 278 -15.15 -8.03 20.33
N LYS A 279 -16.06 -8.76 21.00
CA LYS A 279 -15.69 -9.59 22.16
C LYS A 279 -15.18 -10.99 21.78
N LYS A 280 -15.56 -11.49 20.61
CA LYS A 280 -15.18 -12.83 20.11
C LYS A 280 -15.09 -12.81 18.59
N PRO A 281 -14.14 -13.54 17.99
CA PRO A 281 -14.05 -13.69 16.54
C PRO A 281 -15.36 -14.20 15.92
N LEU A 282 -15.73 -13.63 14.78
CA LEU A 282 -16.84 -14.12 13.96
C LEU A 282 -16.27 -15.06 12.89
N VAL A 283 -16.73 -16.30 12.86
CA VAL A 283 -16.36 -17.24 11.80
C VAL A 283 -17.14 -16.87 10.54
N LEU A 284 -16.41 -16.59 9.46
CA LEU A 284 -16.97 -16.25 8.16
C LEU A 284 -17.18 -17.49 7.30
N ALA A 285 -18.28 -17.51 6.54
CA ALA A 285 -18.45 -18.47 5.46
C ALA A 285 -17.37 -18.20 4.39
N HIS A 286 -16.71 -19.26 3.93
CA HIS A 286 -15.66 -19.16 2.92
C HIS A 286 -15.70 -20.32 1.93
N LYS A 287 -15.06 -20.12 0.78
CA LYS A 287 -14.84 -21.16 -0.23
C LYS A 287 -13.37 -21.09 -0.66
N VAL A 288 -12.81 -22.24 -0.98
CA VAL A 288 -11.47 -22.34 -1.58
C VAL A 288 -11.63 -23.01 -2.94
N VAL A 289 -11.26 -22.29 -4.00
CA VAL A 289 -11.32 -22.76 -5.39
C VAL A 289 -10.07 -22.27 -6.11
N ASP A 290 -9.40 -23.16 -6.85
CA ASP A 290 -8.23 -22.84 -7.67
C ASP A 290 -7.15 -22.03 -6.91
N GLY A 291 -6.84 -22.44 -5.67
CA GLY A 291 -5.85 -21.78 -4.82
C GLY A 291 -6.30 -20.43 -4.24
N ARG A 292 -7.54 -20.02 -4.45
CA ARG A 292 -8.07 -18.75 -3.91
C ARG A 292 -9.09 -19.01 -2.81
N VAL A 293 -9.03 -18.20 -1.75
CA VAL A 293 -10.03 -18.19 -0.69
C VAL A 293 -10.94 -16.97 -0.83
N SER A 294 -12.24 -17.22 -0.94
CA SER A 294 -13.26 -16.18 -1.03
C SER A 294 -14.09 -16.13 0.25
N PHE A 295 -14.31 -14.92 0.77
CA PHE A 295 -15.14 -14.66 1.95
C PHE A 295 -15.77 -13.26 1.89
N GLU A 296 -16.67 -12.96 2.83
CA GLU A 296 -17.34 -11.66 2.92
C GLU A 296 -17.24 -11.11 4.35
N ILE A 297 -16.77 -9.87 4.47
CA ILE A 297 -16.73 -9.09 5.72
C ILE A 297 -18.07 -8.37 5.84
N PRO A 298 -18.84 -8.59 6.95
CA PRO A 298 -20.18 -8.01 7.03
C PRO A 298 -20.17 -6.49 7.20
N ARG A 299 -19.19 -5.96 7.92
CA ARG A 299 -19.08 -4.52 8.21
C ARG A 299 -17.66 -4.17 8.67
N LEU A 300 -17.14 -3.06 8.18
CA LEU A 300 -15.89 -2.44 8.60
C LEU A 300 -16.21 -1.02 9.09
N ILE A 301 -15.91 -0.71 10.35
CA ILE A 301 -16.09 0.64 10.91
C ILE A 301 -14.84 1.46 10.65
N VAL A 302 -13.72 1.15 11.32
CA VAL A 302 -12.42 1.80 11.12
C VAL A 302 -11.37 0.77 10.75
N TYR A 303 -11.20 -0.27 11.57
CA TYR A 303 -10.16 -1.27 11.40
C TYR A 303 -10.67 -2.66 11.75
N GLY A 304 -10.15 -3.66 11.06
CA GLY A 304 -10.37 -5.06 11.39
C GLY A 304 -9.44 -5.97 10.62
N ILE A 305 -9.39 -7.24 11.02
CA ILE A 305 -8.55 -8.26 10.43
C ILE A 305 -9.41 -9.46 10.02
N SER A 306 -9.32 -9.86 8.76
CA SER A 306 -9.78 -11.20 8.34
C SER A 306 -8.63 -12.18 8.51
N VAL A 307 -8.77 -13.12 9.43
CA VAL A 307 -7.73 -14.10 9.76
C VAL A 307 -8.01 -15.39 9.08
N ILE A 308 -7.23 -15.73 8.06
CA ILE A 308 -7.30 -17.01 7.36
C ILE A 308 -6.43 -18.00 8.15
N ARG A 309 -7.06 -18.89 8.93
CA ARG A 309 -6.37 -19.93 9.71
C ARG A 309 -6.04 -21.09 8.80
N LEU A 310 -4.80 -21.58 8.90
CA LEU A 310 -4.29 -22.68 8.09
C LEU A 310 -4.31 -24.00 8.89
N LYS A 311 -4.35 -25.13 8.16
CA LYS A 311 -4.32 -26.48 8.75
C LYS A 311 -2.90 -26.94 8.99
#